data_553eb26c6cd3b1f6802eb321cd7d9294
#
_entry.id   553eb26c6cd3b1f6802eb321cd7d9294
#
_cell.length_a   1.000
_cell.length_b   1.000
_cell.length_c   1.000
_cell.angle_alpha   90.00
_cell.angle_beta   90.00
_cell.angle_gamma   90.00
#
_symmetry.space_group_name_H-M   'P 1'
#
loop_
_entity.id
_entity.type
_entity.pdbx_description
1 polymer ?
#
loop_
_entity_poly.entity_id
_entity_poly.type
_entity_poly.pdbx_seq_one_letter_code
_entity_poly.pdbx_strand_id
1 'polypeptide(L)'
;MSWFDKLMPSRIKTERPKRSVPEGLWVKCSSCDAQLYRAELQRNLFVCPKCTFHMRIGARERLEMFLDSGKSHEIAAKLEPRDPLRFRDNKRYQERLNQAQKTTGERDALVVMAGNLKTIPIVAAAFEFRFMGGSMGSVVGERFSRGVSYLSLIHI
;
A
#
# COMPACT_ATOMS: atom_id res chain seq x y z
N MET A 1 -58.24 -31.71 -3.35
CA MET A 1 -56.79 -31.95 -3.07
C MET A 1 -56.35 -33.10 -3.97
N SER A 2 -55.49 -32.79 -4.90
CA SER A 2 -55.07 -33.70 -5.96
C SER A 2 -54.04 -34.70 -5.45
N TRP A 3 -54.26 -35.97 -5.72
CA TRP A 3 -53.39 -37.11 -5.40
C TRP A 3 -51.98 -36.98 -6.00
N PHE A 4 -51.80 -36.18 -7.04
CA PHE A 4 -50.53 -35.93 -7.73
C PHE A 4 -49.50 -35.11 -6.89
N ASP A 5 -49.92 -34.34 -5.87
CA ASP A 5 -49.00 -33.56 -5.03
C ASP A 5 -48.14 -34.43 -4.09
N LYS A 6 -48.48 -35.68 -3.92
CA LYS A 6 -47.71 -36.61 -3.05
C LYS A 6 -46.61 -37.38 -3.78
N LEU A 7 -46.52 -37.29 -5.11
CA LEU A 7 -45.57 -38.03 -5.92
C LEU A 7 -44.37 -37.17 -6.41
N MET A 8 -44.34 -35.89 -6.12
CA MET A 8 -43.15 -35.08 -6.43
C MET A 8 -42.08 -35.31 -5.41
N PRO A 9 -40.88 -35.80 -5.79
CA PRO A 9 -39.76 -35.87 -4.88
C PRO A 9 -39.42 -34.45 -4.40
N SER A 10 -39.27 -34.30 -3.08
CA SER A 10 -38.85 -33.01 -2.50
C SER A 10 -37.56 -32.53 -3.17
N ARG A 11 -37.62 -31.37 -3.84
CA ARG A 11 -36.42 -30.73 -4.38
C ARG A 11 -35.46 -30.48 -3.24
N ILE A 12 -34.39 -31.24 -3.17
CA ILE A 12 -33.27 -30.99 -2.28
C ILE A 12 -32.69 -29.64 -2.70
N LYS A 13 -32.99 -28.58 -1.93
CA LYS A 13 -32.28 -27.29 -2.04
C LYS A 13 -30.88 -27.51 -1.51
N THR A 14 -29.97 -27.88 -2.36
CA THR A 14 -28.54 -27.82 -2.06
C THR A 14 -28.14 -26.33 -2.08
N GLU A 15 -28.34 -25.64 -0.98
CA GLU A 15 -27.67 -24.36 -0.71
C GLU A 15 -26.18 -24.65 -0.48
N ARG A 16 -25.45 -24.87 -1.57
CA ARG A 16 -24.00 -24.76 -1.50
C ARG A 16 -23.70 -23.29 -1.22
N PRO A 17 -23.05 -22.94 -0.10
CA PRO A 17 -22.61 -21.59 0.10
C PRO A 17 -21.74 -21.21 -1.11
N LYS A 18 -22.17 -20.21 -1.88
CA LYS A 18 -21.36 -19.64 -2.94
C LYS A 18 -20.06 -19.17 -2.26
N ARG A 19 -18.96 -19.90 -2.42
CA ARG A 19 -17.64 -19.43 -2.04
C ARG A 19 -17.39 -18.19 -2.89
N SER A 20 -17.67 -17.02 -2.34
CA SER A 20 -17.28 -15.77 -2.97
C SER A 20 -15.75 -15.76 -3.00
N VAL A 21 -15.19 -15.60 -4.18
CA VAL A 21 -13.75 -15.38 -4.33
C VAL A 21 -13.43 -14.10 -3.54
N PRO A 22 -12.48 -14.12 -2.60
CA PRO A 22 -12.15 -12.94 -1.82
C PRO A 22 -11.82 -11.77 -2.76
N GLU A 23 -12.40 -10.61 -2.48
CA GLU A 23 -12.14 -9.39 -3.24
C GLU A 23 -10.65 -9.03 -3.16
N GLY A 24 -10.07 -8.57 -4.27
CA GLY A 24 -8.68 -8.12 -4.33
C GLY A 24 -7.64 -9.18 -4.69
N LEU A 25 -8.03 -10.44 -4.97
CA LEU A 25 -7.09 -11.46 -5.45
C LEU A 25 -6.61 -11.20 -6.90
N TRP A 26 -7.41 -10.51 -7.69
CA TRP A 26 -7.14 -10.23 -9.09
C TRP A 26 -6.97 -8.73 -9.31
N VAL A 27 -5.99 -8.38 -10.12
CA VAL A 27 -5.69 -7.00 -10.53
C VAL A 27 -5.65 -6.94 -12.04
N LYS A 28 -6.28 -5.94 -12.62
CA LYS A 28 -6.27 -5.68 -14.06
C LYS A 28 -5.08 -4.78 -14.40
N CYS A 29 -4.28 -5.18 -15.36
CA CYS A 29 -3.23 -4.33 -15.90
C CYS A 29 -3.82 -3.12 -16.61
N SER A 30 -3.38 -1.90 -16.26
CA SER A 30 -3.88 -0.66 -16.87
C SER A 30 -3.38 -0.42 -18.30
N SER A 31 -2.40 -1.19 -18.76
CA SER A 31 -1.84 -1.06 -20.12
C SER A 31 -2.41 -2.09 -21.09
N CYS A 32 -2.46 -3.37 -20.71
CA CYS A 32 -2.88 -4.45 -21.62
C CYS A 32 -4.17 -5.16 -21.20
N ASP A 33 -4.87 -4.64 -20.18
CA ASP A 33 -6.13 -5.17 -19.65
C ASP A 33 -6.08 -6.64 -19.15
N ALA A 34 -4.89 -7.23 -19.08
CA ALA A 34 -4.72 -8.58 -18.59
C ALA A 34 -5.12 -8.70 -17.12
N GLN A 35 -5.86 -9.77 -16.80
CA GLN A 35 -6.13 -10.13 -15.41
C GLN A 35 -4.91 -10.84 -14.83
N LEU A 36 -4.40 -10.33 -13.71
CA LEU A 36 -3.19 -10.80 -13.05
C LEU A 36 -3.53 -11.22 -11.62
N TYR A 37 -2.97 -12.32 -11.17
CA TYR A 37 -3.09 -12.72 -9.77
C TYR A 37 -2.19 -11.84 -8.91
N ARG A 38 -2.74 -11.24 -7.86
CA ARG A 38 -2.02 -10.24 -7.05
C ARG A 38 -0.72 -10.77 -6.45
N ALA A 39 -0.72 -12.01 -5.97
CA ALA A 39 0.49 -12.61 -5.39
C ALA A 39 1.58 -12.86 -6.44
N GLU A 40 1.21 -13.18 -7.67
CA GLU A 40 2.17 -13.31 -8.78
C GLU A 40 2.72 -11.95 -9.20
N LEU A 41 1.86 -10.94 -9.26
CA LEU A 41 2.27 -9.56 -9.55
C LEU A 41 3.25 -9.04 -8.49
N GLN A 42 3.03 -9.32 -7.21
CA GLN A 42 3.96 -8.96 -6.13
C GLN A 42 5.32 -9.67 -6.29
N ARG A 43 5.33 -10.95 -6.62
CA ARG A 43 6.58 -11.69 -6.90
C ARG A 43 7.35 -11.11 -8.09
N ASN A 44 6.63 -10.58 -9.08
CA ASN A 44 7.21 -9.90 -10.26
C ASN A 44 7.40 -8.39 -10.04
N LEU A 45 7.57 -7.93 -8.80
CA LEU A 45 7.86 -6.53 -8.43
C LEU A 45 6.88 -5.52 -9.04
N PHE A 46 5.59 -5.89 -9.16
CA PHE A 46 4.53 -5.08 -9.78
C PHE A 46 4.78 -4.75 -11.26
N VAL A 47 5.58 -5.55 -11.95
CA VAL A 47 5.73 -5.48 -13.40
C VAL A 47 4.78 -6.50 -14.04
N CYS A 48 4.00 -6.05 -15.02
CA CYS A 48 3.08 -6.94 -15.73
C CYS A 48 3.87 -7.99 -16.53
N PRO A 49 3.65 -9.30 -16.32
CA PRO A 49 4.38 -10.34 -17.03
C PRO A 49 4.02 -10.42 -18.52
N LYS A 50 2.89 -9.80 -18.94
CA LYS A 50 2.43 -9.85 -20.33
C LYS A 50 2.91 -8.70 -21.19
N CYS A 51 2.99 -7.48 -20.63
CA CYS A 51 3.33 -6.28 -21.40
C CYS A 51 4.46 -5.46 -20.77
N THR A 52 5.10 -5.95 -19.71
CA THR A 52 6.19 -5.28 -18.99
C THR A 52 5.83 -3.91 -18.41
N PHE A 53 4.55 -3.57 -18.36
CA PHE A 53 4.09 -2.32 -17.75
C PHE A 53 4.35 -2.31 -16.25
N HIS A 54 5.00 -1.26 -15.75
CA HIS A 54 5.25 -1.04 -14.33
C HIS A 54 4.02 -0.47 -13.64
N MET A 55 3.39 -1.24 -12.79
CA MET A 55 2.22 -0.82 -12.02
C MET A 55 2.65 -0.02 -10.78
N ARG A 56 1.71 0.74 -10.23
CA ARG A 56 1.98 1.52 -9.00
C ARG A 56 2.18 0.59 -7.80
N ILE A 57 3.20 0.90 -7.01
CA ILE A 57 3.55 0.21 -5.77
C ILE A 57 3.56 1.22 -4.62
N GLY A 58 3.11 0.82 -3.43
CA GLY A 58 3.15 1.64 -2.23
C GLY A 58 4.59 1.86 -1.73
N ALA A 59 4.81 2.95 -0.98
CA ALA A 59 6.13 3.28 -0.46
C ALA A 59 6.69 2.18 0.44
N ARG A 60 5.88 1.70 1.39
CA ARG A 60 6.30 0.67 2.35
C ARG A 60 6.63 -0.64 1.64
N GLU A 61 5.75 -1.11 0.77
CA GLU A 61 5.94 -2.33 -0.01
C GLU A 61 7.19 -2.25 -0.91
N ARG A 62 7.47 -1.08 -1.49
CA ARG A 62 8.70 -0.83 -2.25
C ARG A 62 9.95 -0.97 -1.38
N LEU A 63 9.94 -0.37 -0.18
CA LEU A 63 11.08 -0.44 0.74
C LEU A 63 11.30 -1.85 1.29
N GLU A 64 10.22 -2.59 1.58
CA GLU A 64 10.29 -3.99 2.00
C GLU A 64 10.88 -4.91 0.93
N MET A 65 10.60 -4.65 -0.35
CA MET A 65 11.20 -5.40 -1.46
C MET A 65 12.62 -4.97 -1.79
N PHE A 66 12.99 -3.74 -1.45
CA PHE A 66 14.32 -3.19 -1.74
C PHE A 66 15.36 -3.55 -0.68
N LEU A 67 14.97 -3.59 0.59
CA LEU A 67 15.85 -3.90 1.70
C LEU A 67 15.95 -5.41 1.90
N ASP A 68 17.09 -5.85 2.39
CA ASP A 68 17.29 -7.26 2.77
C ASP A 68 16.26 -7.67 3.83
N SER A 69 15.77 -8.91 3.73
CA SER A 69 14.88 -9.47 4.73
C SER A 69 15.57 -9.53 6.09
N GLY A 70 15.00 -8.89 7.11
CA GLY A 70 15.58 -8.90 8.45
C GLY A 70 15.31 -7.64 9.27
N LYS A 71 16.37 -7.04 9.80
CA LYS A 71 16.28 -5.91 10.74
C LYS A 71 16.20 -4.57 9.99
N SER A 72 15.04 -4.22 9.50
CA SER A 72 14.76 -2.85 9.07
C SER A 72 13.88 -2.13 10.09
N HIS A 73 14.04 -0.82 10.24
CA HIS A 73 13.19 -0.01 11.10
C HIS A 73 12.93 1.36 10.47
N GLU A 74 11.74 1.91 10.75
CA GLU A 74 11.33 3.20 10.23
C GLU A 74 11.91 4.34 11.06
N ILE A 75 12.55 5.29 10.39
CA ILE A 75 13.09 6.51 11.00
C ILE A 75 11.96 7.53 11.11
N ALA A 76 11.84 8.16 12.28
CA ALA A 76 10.87 9.21 12.55
C ALA A 76 9.39 8.80 12.28
N ALA A 77 9.04 7.53 12.50
CA ALA A 77 7.70 6.98 12.28
C ALA A 77 6.57 7.74 13.00
N LYS A 78 6.87 8.37 14.13
CA LYS A 78 5.87 9.06 14.96
C LYS A 78 5.61 10.52 14.57
N LEU A 79 6.33 11.04 13.57
CA LEU A 79 6.10 12.40 13.09
C LEU A 79 4.78 12.48 12.31
N GLU A 80 4.00 13.49 12.67
CA GLU A 80 2.72 13.79 12.06
C GLU A 80 2.64 15.26 11.63
N PRO A 81 1.99 15.56 10.49
CA PRO A 81 1.79 16.93 10.04
C PRO A 81 0.85 17.68 10.99
N ARG A 82 1.15 18.96 11.18
CA ARG A 82 0.32 19.90 11.93
C ARG A 82 -0.20 20.98 11.01
N ASP A 83 -1.41 21.47 11.30
CA ASP A 83 -2.04 22.57 10.59
C ASP A 83 -2.15 23.81 11.49
N PRO A 84 -1.04 24.56 11.68
CA PRO A 84 -1.05 25.75 12.51
C PRO A 84 -1.88 26.89 11.91
N LEU A 85 -2.05 26.89 10.58
CA LEU A 85 -2.79 27.92 9.86
C LEU A 85 -4.28 27.64 9.74
N ARG A 86 -4.73 26.44 10.16
CA ARG A 86 -6.10 25.95 9.95
C ARG A 86 -6.56 26.13 8.50
N PHE A 87 -5.67 25.73 7.58
CA PHE A 87 -5.85 25.97 6.16
C PHE A 87 -7.14 25.32 5.63
N ARG A 88 -7.83 26.09 4.83
CA ARG A 88 -9.05 25.66 4.14
C ARG A 88 -9.07 26.25 2.74
N ASP A 89 -9.30 25.38 1.77
CA ASP A 89 -9.77 25.74 0.42
C ASP A 89 -11.22 25.20 0.25
N ASN A 90 -11.49 24.34 -0.72
CA ASN A 90 -12.77 23.65 -0.86
C ASN A 90 -13.05 22.67 0.29
N LYS A 91 -11.97 22.13 0.93
CA LYS A 91 -12.00 21.25 2.10
C LYS A 91 -10.94 21.70 3.10
N ARG A 92 -11.17 21.41 4.38
CA ARG A 92 -10.13 21.66 5.40
C ARG A 92 -8.94 20.75 5.16
N TYR A 93 -7.72 21.27 5.36
CA TYR A 93 -6.50 20.48 5.27
C TYR A 93 -6.55 19.23 6.16
N GLN A 94 -7.04 19.37 7.40
CA GLN A 94 -7.20 18.27 8.34
C GLN A 94 -8.13 17.14 7.81
N GLU A 95 -9.16 17.47 7.05
CA GLU A 95 -10.05 16.47 6.45
C GLU A 95 -9.33 15.68 5.35
N ARG A 96 -8.53 16.36 4.52
CA ARG A 96 -7.70 15.72 3.50
C ARG A 96 -6.64 14.82 4.13
N LEU A 97 -5.99 15.32 5.18
CA LEU A 97 -5.00 14.57 5.92
C LEU A 97 -5.58 13.28 6.49
N ASN A 98 -6.69 13.37 7.23
CA ASN A 98 -7.36 12.22 7.80
C ASN A 98 -7.79 11.20 6.73
N GLN A 99 -8.28 11.69 5.58
CA GLN A 99 -8.64 10.84 4.45
C GLN A 99 -7.43 10.12 3.86
N ALA A 100 -6.31 10.83 3.67
CA ALA A 100 -5.08 10.26 3.15
C ALA A 100 -4.52 9.19 4.10
N GLN A 101 -4.48 9.47 5.40
CA GLN A 101 -4.04 8.52 6.44
C GLN A 101 -4.91 7.25 6.47
N LYS A 102 -6.25 7.41 6.41
CA LYS A 102 -7.17 6.26 6.34
C LYS A 102 -6.99 5.41 5.09
N THR A 103 -6.73 6.04 3.94
CA THR A 103 -6.62 5.35 2.66
C THR A 103 -5.29 4.62 2.49
N THR A 104 -4.20 5.20 3.02
CA THR A 104 -2.84 4.67 2.80
C THR A 104 -2.32 3.89 3.99
N GLY A 105 -2.82 4.15 5.20
CA GLY A 105 -2.27 3.65 6.46
C GLY A 105 -0.99 4.38 6.90
N GLU A 106 -0.50 5.35 6.09
CA GLU A 106 0.70 6.12 6.38
C GLU A 106 0.36 7.45 7.08
N ARG A 107 1.26 7.94 7.91
CA ARG A 107 1.09 9.21 8.63
C ARG A 107 1.42 10.42 7.78
N ASP A 108 2.30 10.26 6.80
CA ASP A 108 2.72 11.29 5.85
C ASP A 108 3.22 10.66 4.55
N ALA A 109 3.47 11.48 3.54
CA ALA A 109 3.79 11.03 2.19
C ALA A 109 5.17 10.34 2.06
N LEU A 110 6.14 10.58 2.96
CA LEU A 110 7.46 9.99 2.89
C LEU A 110 7.64 8.91 3.96
N VAL A 111 8.03 7.72 3.55
CA VAL A 111 8.50 6.65 4.44
C VAL A 111 10.02 6.56 4.34
N VAL A 112 10.72 6.59 5.48
CA VAL A 112 12.18 6.48 5.56
C VAL A 112 12.53 5.28 6.42
N MET A 113 13.30 4.35 5.87
CA MET A 113 13.71 3.13 6.56
C MET A 113 15.21 2.98 6.57
N ALA A 114 15.76 2.59 7.72
CA ALA A 114 17.11 2.08 7.85
C ALA A 114 17.10 0.55 7.78
N GLY A 115 18.04 -0.03 7.08
CA GLY A 115 18.18 -1.46 6.90
C GLY A 115 19.43 -1.79 6.13
N ASN A 116 19.54 -3.02 5.62
CA ASN A 116 20.66 -3.43 4.79
C ASN A 116 20.22 -3.62 3.34
N LEU A 117 21.13 -3.41 2.42
CA LEU A 117 21.03 -3.83 1.02
C LEU A 117 22.30 -4.60 0.66
N LYS A 118 22.17 -5.89 0.36
CA LYS A 118 23.30 -6.79 0.13
C LYS A 118 24.33 -6.72 1.27
N THR A 119 23.82 -6.75 2.49
CA THR A 119 24.60 -6.65 3.76
C THR A 119 25.17 -5.26 4.08
N ILE A 120 25.11 -4.31 3.17
CA ILE A 120 25.59 -2.94 3.39
C ILE A 120 24.51 -2.14 4.11
N PRO A 121 24.81 -1.51 5.26
CA PRO A 121 23.84 -0.68 5.96
C PRO A 121 23.51 0.58 5.14
N ILE A 122 22.24 0.83 4.94
CA ILE A 122 21.73 1.98 4.18
C ILE A 122 20.50 2.61 4.83
N VAL A 123 20.20 3.82 4.40
CA VAL A 123 18.90 4.46 4.62
C VAL A 123 18.23 4.66 3.26
N ALA A 124 17.01 4.16 3.14
CA ALA A 124 16.21 4.29 1.93
C ALA A 124 14.93 5.07 2.23
N ALA A 125 14.51 5.90 1.28
CA ALA A 125 13.28 6.68 1.39
C ALA A 125 12.41 6.49 0.14
N ALA A 126 11.09 6.38 0.35
CA ALA A 126 10.12 6.27 -0.74
C ALA A 126 8.88 7.11 -0.47
N PHE A 127 8.33 7.71 -1.52
CA PHE A 127 7.09 8.46 -1.45
C PHE A 127 5.87 7.55 -1.64
N GLU A 128 4.89 7.68 -0.73
CA GLU A 128 3.55 7.14 -0.93
C GLU A 128 2.72 8.12 -1.77
N PHE A 129 2.67 7.85 -3.05
CA PHE A 129 2.00 8.76 -3.98
C PHE A 129 0.48 8.90 -3.75
N ARG A 130 -0.15 7.89 -3.14
CA ARG A 130 -1.58 7.96 -2.77
C ARG A 130 -1.83 8.88 -1.59
N PHE A 131 -0.79 9.24 -0.84
CA PHE A 131 -0.88 10.23 0.21
C PHE A 131 -0.75 11.64 -0.40
N MET A 132 -1.88 12.27 -0.66
CA MET A 132 -1.98 13.63 -1.20
C MET A 132 -1.07 13.92 -2.42
N GLY A 133 -0.92 12.92 -3.32
CA GLY A 133 -0.06 13.02 -4.49
C GLY A 133 1.44 12.97 -4.19
N GLY A 134 1.85 12.53 -3.00
CA GLY A 134 3.26 12.58 -2.57
C GLY A 134 3.73 13.98 -2.21
N SER A 135 2.82 14.84 -1.73
CA SER A 135 3.15 16.24 -1.43
C SER A 135 4.23 16.38 -0.38
N MET A 136 5.15 17.31 -0.59
CA MET A 136 6.30 17.56 0.28
C MET A 136 5.99 18.67 1.28
N GLY A 137 5.63 18.27 2.50
CA GLY A 137 5.42 19.17 3.64
C GLY A 137 6.59 19.16 4.62
N SER A 138 6.41 19.83 5.76
CA SER A 138 7.42 19.92 6.83
C SER A 138 7.85 18.55 7.37
N VAL A 139 6.92 17.61 7.49
CA VAL A 139 7.20 16.24 7.96
C VAL A 139 8.08 15.48 6.99
N VAL A 140 7.86 15.64 5.67
CA VAL A 140 8.73 15.05 4.64
C VAL A 140 10.16 15.56 4.80
N GLY A 141 10.35 16.88 4.94
CA GLY A 141 11.66 17.48 5.15
C GLY A 141 12.33 16.97 6.41
N GLU A 142 11.62 16.92 7.53
CA GLU A 142 12.14 16.44 8.80
C GLU A 142 12.50 14.95 8.77
N ARG A 143 11.66 14.09 8.18
CA ARG A 143 11.96 12.67 7.99
C ARG A 143 13.20 12.46 7.14
N PHE A 144 13.32 13.23 6.04
CA PHE A 144 14.49 13.18 5.18
C PHE A 144 15.77 13.61 5.93
N SER A 145 15.75 14.74 6.64
CA SER A 145 16.88 15.23 7.44
C SER A 145 17.31 14.23 8.51
N ARG A 146 16.36 13.61 9.20
CA ARG A 146 16.67 12.55 10.18
C ARG A 146 17.25 11.30 9.52
N GLY A 147 16.78 10.95 8.33
CA GLY A 147 17.36 9.86 7.55
C GLY A 147 18.83 10.13 7.20
N VAL A 148 19.16 11.32 6.73
CA VAL A 148 20.53 11.75 6.43
C VAL A 148 21.40 11.76 7.69
N SER A 149 20.89 12.31 8.79
CA SER A 149 21.63 12.33 10.09
C SER A 149 21.90 10.92 10.59
N TYR A 150 20.91 10.03 10.48
CA TYR A 150 21.11 8.61 10.86
C TYR A 150 22.15 7.94 9.97
N LEU A 151 22.11 8.18 8.66
CA LEU A 151 23.10 7.64 7.71
C LEU A 151 24.52 8.10 8.05
N SER A 152 24.72 9.37 8.40
CA SER A 152 26.01 9.89 8.83
C SER A 152 26.56 9.15 10.06
N LEU A 153 25.70 8.77 11.01
CA LEU A 153 26.13 8.04 12.21
C LEU A 153 26.56 6.59 11.94
N ILE A 154 26.07 5.97 10.87
CA ILE A 154 26.41 4.57 10.53
C ILE A 154 27.56 4.44 9.54
N HIS A 155 27.98 5.54 8.89
CA HIS A 155 29.05 5.55 7.87
C HIS A 155 30.29 6.37 8.25
N ILE A 156 30.31 6.99 9.42
CA ILE A 156 31.47 7.76 9.93
C ILE A 156 32.27 6.94 10.93
#